data_4b131c1f94814ef57cffcea6363f703a
#
_entry.id   4b131c1f94814ef57cffcea6363f703a
#
_cell.length_a   1.000
_cell.length_b   1.000
_cell.length_c   1.000
_cell.angle_alpha   90.00
_cell.angle_beta   90.00
_cell.angle_gamma   90.00
#
_symmetry.space_group_name_H-M   'P 1'
#
loop_
_entity.id
_entity.type
_entity.pdbx_description
1 polymer ?
#
loop_
_entity_poly.entity_id
_entity_poly.type
_entity_poly.pdbx_seq_one_letter_code
_entity_poly.pdbx_strand_id
1 'polypeptide(L)'
;MLIQVNPQDGSIPSCVVHNEFNEIRVDRVSPDDAVSLRPGGTDACLKGQLFNHFGAFFSRSYRENDYLWGRLHAAERLIDIVIDAAKLEGAGAEINITKIKSDAFLAILKTEAQNLPRCATLIAELRGAASVL
;
A
#
# COMPACT_ATOMS: atom_id res chain seq x y z
N MET A 1 -34.63 14.97 -22.06
CA MET A 1 -34.64 15.95 -20.98
C MET A 1 -35.01 17.30 -21.55
N LEU A 2 -36.24 17.77 -21.29
CA LEU A 2 -36.79 18.98 -21.89
C LEU A 2 -36.29 20.20 -21.13
N ILE A 3 -35.63 21.13 -21.82
CA ILE A 3 -35.18 22.41 -21.26
C ILE A 3 -36.40 23.34 -21.32
N GLN A 4 -36.95 23.74 -20.16
CA GLN A 4 -37.92 24.83 -20.08
C GLN A 4 -37.16 26.15 -20.09
N VAL A 5 -37.35 26.91 -21.19
CA VAL A 5 -36.83 28.28 -21.29
C VAL A 5 -37.94 29.21 -20.78
N ASN A 6 -37.63 30.00 -19.75
CA ASN A 6 -38.50 31.04 -19.25
C ASN A 6 -38.28 32.32 -20.08
N PRO A 7 -39.31 32.85 -20.78
CA PRO A 7 -39.12 33.92 -21.77
C PRO A 7 -39.05 35.34 -21.20
N GLN A 8 -38.92 35.52 -19.90
CA GLN A 8 -38.98 36.86 -19.26
C GLN A 8 -37.69 37.35 -18.63
N ASP A 9 -36.63 36.55 -18.61
CA ASP A 9 -35.35 36.98 -18.03
C ASP A 9 -34.25 36.78 -19.08
N GLY A 10 -33.72 37.90 -19.59
CA GLY A 10 -32.67 37.90 -20.61
C GLY A 10 -31.30 37.43 -20.11
N SER A 11 -31.24 36.66 -19.03
CA SER A 11 -30.06 36.03 -18.55
C SER A 11 -29.84 34.70 -19.28
N ILE A 12 -28.76 34.64 -20.03
CA ILE A 12 -28.24 33.40 -20.61
C ILE A 12 -28.08 32.42 -19.43
N PRO A 13 -28.67 31.21 -19.48
CA PRO A 13 -28.46 30.22 -18.43
C PRO A 13 -26.95 29.97 -18.33
N SER A 14 -26.37 30.27 -17.18
CA SER A 14 -24.99 29.91 -16.90
C SER A 14 -24.90 28.41 -17.14
N CYS A 15 -24.19 28.02 -18.18
CA CYS A 15 -23.85 26.63 -18.44
C CYS A 15 -23.15 26.13 -17.19
N VAL A 16 -23.84 25.34 -16.36
CA VAL A 16 -23.18 24.61 -15.28
C VAL A 16 -22.28 23.63 -15.97
N VAL A 17 -21.03 24.05 -16.17
CA VAL A 17 -19.97 23.15 -16.58
C VAL A 17 -19.85 22.14 -15.46
N HIS A 18 -20.52 21.01 -15.63
CA HIS A 18 -20.21 19.85 -14.84
C HIS A 18 -18.74 19.55 -15.13
N ASN A 19 -17.91 19.77 -14.13
CA ASN A 19 -16.51 19.46 -14.22
C ASN A 19 -16.40 17.92 -14.25
N GLU A 20 -16.50 17.35 -15.47
CA GLU A 20 -16.43 15.91 -15.72
C GLU A 20 -15.01 15.36 -15.55
N PHE A 21 -14.08 16.20 -15.10
CA PHE A 21 -12.73 15.76 -14.79
C PHE A 21 -12.71 15.14 -13.39
N ASN A 22 -12.97 13.84 -13.34
CA ASN A 22 -12.65 13.06 -12.15
C ASN A 22 -11.13 13.05 -11.98
N GLU A 23 -10.66 13.42 -10.79
CA GLU A 23 -9.25 13.34 -10.46
C GLU A 23 -8.79 11.87 -10.60
N ILE A 24 -7.82 11.64 -11.48
CA ILE A 24 -7.20 10.31 -11.61
C ILE A 24 -6.15 10.20 -10.51
N ARG A 25 -6.41 9.35 -9.53
CA ARG A 25 -5.45 9.01 -8.49
C ARG A 25 -4.64 7.79 -8.92
N VAL A 26 -3.33 7.90 -8.80
CA VAL A 26 -2.40 6.80 -9.10
C VAL A 26 -1.72 6.39 -7.80
N ASP A 27 -1.98 5.16 -7.37
CA ASP A 27 -1.34 4.57 -6.21
C ASP A 27 -0.25 3.60 -6.64
N ARG A 28 0.88 3.65 -5.94
CA ARG A 28 2.02 2.79 -6.20
C ARG A 28 2.25 1.85 -5.02
N VAL A 29 2.51 0.58 -5.32
CA VAL A 29 3.01 -0.39 -4.35
C VAL A 29 4.51 -0.55 -4.57
N SER A 30 5.31 0.08 -3.71
CA SER A 30 6.77 0.07 -3.78
C SER A 30 7.36 -0.08 -2.38
N PRO A 31 8.52 -0.74 -2.23
CA PRO A 31 9.27 -0.76 -0.98
C PRO A 31 9.63 0.64 -0.46
N ASP A 32 9.78 1.60 -1.37
CA ASP A 32 10.13 2.99 -1.01
C ASP A 32 8.98 3.74 -0.37
N ASP A 33 7.74 3.27 -0.58
CA ASP A 33 6.52 3.84 -0.01
C ASP A 33 6.04 3.09 1.25
N ALA A 34 6.59 1.89 1.51
CA ALA A 34 6.20 1.01 2.60
C ALA A 34 7.33 0.95 3.64
N VAL A 35 7.31 1.85 4.60
CA VAL A 35 8.43 2.09 5.54
C VAL A 35 8.10 1.81 7.00
N SER A 36 6.89 1.31 7.30
CA SER A 36 6.43 1.13 8.69
C SER A 36 7.25 0.08 9.45
N LEU A 37 7.65 -1.03 8.80
CA LEU A 37 8.46 -2.08 9.41
C LEU A 37 9.95 -1.78 9.36
N ARG A 38 10.44 -1.21 8.25
CA ARG A 38 11.86 -0.89 8.08
C ARG A 38 12.00 0.30 7.15
N PRO A 39 12.61 1.39 7.61
CA PRO A 39 12.97 2.50 6.73
C PRO A 39 14.12 2.13 5.81
N GLY A 40 14.26 2.86 4.69
CA GLY A 40 15.36 2.70 3.73
C GLY A 40 14.96 2.01 2.42
N GLY A 41 13.67 1.69 2.26
CA GLY A 41 13.09 1.30 0.98
C GLY A 41 13.71 0.06 0.35
N THR A 42 13.85 0.10 -0.95
CA THR A 42 14.31 -1.00 -1.78
C THR A 42 15.71 -1.50 -1.37
N ASP A 43 16.67 -0.60 -1.13
CA ASP A 43 18.06 -0.95 -0.80
C ASP A 43 18.20 -1.64 0.56
N ALA A 44 17.33 -1.27 1.53
CA ALA A 44 17.35 -1.86 2.87
C ALA A 44 16.65 -3.23 2.94
N CYS A 45 15.72 -3.51 2.04
CA CYS A 45 14.83 -4.66 2.13
C CYS A 45 15.12 -5.75 1.09
N LEU A 46 15.40 -5.37 -0.16
CA LEU A 46 15.51 -6.31 -1.27
C LEU A 46 16.95 -6.71 -1.58
N LYS A 47 17.16 -8.01 -1.67
CA LYS A 47 18.45 -8.61 -2.01
C LYS A 47 18.60 -8.95 -3.49
N GLY A 48 17.51 -8.93 -4.25
CA GLY A 48 17.51 -9.20 -5.68
C GLY A 48 18.31 -8.19 -6.49
N GLN A 49 18.50 -6.98 -5.98
CA GLN A 49 19.30 -5.93 -6.62
C GLN A 49 20.81 -6.18 -6.58
N LEU A 50 21.27 -7.05 -5.68
CA LEU A 50 22.67 -7.42 -5.62
C LEU A 50 23.10 -8.11 -6.93
N PHE A 51 24.40 -8.04 -7.27
CA PHE A 51 24.96 -8.59 -8.49
C PHE A 51 24.27 -8.11 -9.79
N ASN A 52 24.18 -6.79 -9.96
CA ASN A 52 23.52 -6.17 -11.12
C ASN A 52 22.08 -6.66 -11.34
N HIS A 53 21.28 -6.72 -10.26
CA HIS A 53 19.88 -7.16 -10.25
C HIS A 53 19.66 -8.67 -10.50
N PHE A 54 20.70 -9.50 -10.45
CA PHE A 54 20.58 -10.94 -10.59
C PHE A 54 20.65 -11.73 -9.27
N GLY A 55 20.80 -11.06 -8.14
CA GLY A 55 21.00 -11.70 -6.83
C GLY A 55 19.94 -12.75 -6.49
N ALA A 56 18.67 -12.44 -6.70
CA ALA A 56 17.56 -13.37 -6.45
C ALA A 56 17.56 -14.56 -7.42
N PHE A 57 18.10 -14.41 -8.63
CA PHE A 57 18.15 -15.52 -9.60
C PHE A 57 19.07 -16.63 -9.12
N PHE A 58 20.22 -16.30 -8.54
CA PHE A 58 21.23 -17.28 -8.11
C PHE A 58 21.04 -17.79 -6.68
N SER A 59 20.31 -17.08 -5.83
CA SER A 59 20.18 -17.42 -4.42
C SER A 59 18.73 -17.64 -4.00
N ARG A 60 18.41 -18.85 -3.55
CA ARG A 60 17.10 -19.16 -2.99
C ARG A 60 16.82 -18.31 -1.74
N SER A 61 17.81 -18.05 -0.89
CA SER A 61 17.60 -17.22 0.30
C SER A 61 17.27 -15.77 -0.05
N TYR A 62 17.80 -15.24 -1.15
CA TYR A 62 17.46 -13.91 -1.64
C TYR A 62 16.04 -13.87 -2.21
N ARG A 63 15.63 -14.91 -2.95
CA ARG A 63 14.22 -15.02 -3.41
C ARG A 63 13.24 -15.10 -2.25
N GLU A 64 13.53 -15.90 -1.23
CA GLU A 64 12.69 -16.01 -0.05
C GLU A 64 12.60 -14.67 0.70
N ASN A 65 13.73 -13.94 0.81
CA ASN A 65 13.77 -12.60 1.37
C ASN A 65 12.88 -11.62 0.59
N ASP A 66 13.07 -11.55 -0.72
CA ASP A 66 12.35 -10.58 -1.56
C ASP A 66 10.86 -10.91 -1.65
N TYR A 67 10.51 -12.20 -1.67
CA TYR A 67 9.12 -12.65 -1.58
C TYR A 67 8.45 -12.22 -0.27
N LEU A 68 9.13 -12.40 0.87
CA LEU A 68 8.61 -11.99 2.17
C LEU A 68 8.37 -10.48 2.22
N TRP A 69 9.37 -9.69 1.82
CA TRP A 69 9.25 -8.24 1.77
C TRP A 69 8.15 -7.77 0.80
N GLY A 70 8.03 -8.40 -0.37
CA GLY A 70 6.96 -8.11 -1.31
C GLY A 70 5.57 -8.27 -0.70
N ARG A 71 5.34 -9.31 0.12
CA ARG A 71 4.07 -9.50 0.83
C ARG A 71 3.83 -8.44 1.91
N LEU A 72 4.85 -8.09 2.68
CA LEU A 72 4.74 -7.10 3.75
C LEU A 72 4.49 -5.70 3.18
N HIS A 73 5.26 -5.28 2.18
CA HIS A 73 5.07 -3.99 1.51
C HIS A 73 3.70 -3.90 0.81
N ALA A 74 3.26 -4.97 0.14
CA ALA A 74 1.94 -5.00 -0.47
C ALA A 74 0.83 -4.86 0.58
N ALA A 75 0.92 -5.55 1.71
CA ALA A 75 -0.06 -5.44 2.78
C ALA A 75 -0.13 -4.01 3.34
N GLU A 76 1.01 -3.38 3.60
CA GLU A 76 1.09 -1.99 4.07
C GLU A 76 0.40 -1.04 3.10
N ARG A 77 0.80 -1.08 1.83
CA ARG A 77 0.29 -0.16 0.81
C ARG A 77 -1.19 -0.37 0.51
N LEU A 78 -1.66 -1.62 0.48
CA LEU A 78 -3.09 -1.91 0.30
C LEU A 78 -3.93 -1.40 1.46
N ILE A 79 -3.45 -1.51 2.69
CA ILE A 79 -4.13 -0.91 3.86
C ILE A 79 -4.22 0.60 3.70
N ASP A 80 -3.12 1.27 3.33
CA ASP A 80 -3.10 2.72 3.13
C ASP A 80 -4.09 3.16 2.04
N ILE A 81 -4.10 2.49 0.90
CA ILE A 81 -5.00 2.78 -0.23
C ILE A 81 -6.48 2.64 0.20
N VAL A 82 -6.81 1.55 0.90
CA VAL A 82 -8.19 1.31 1.36
C VAL A 82 -8.62 2.37 2.38
N ILE A 83 -7.75 2.72 3.32
CA ILE A 83 -8.05 3.75 4.33
C ILE A 83 -8.22 5.13 3.69
N ASP A 84 -7.37 5.48 2.73
CA ASP A 84 -7.47 6.75 2.03
C ASP A 84 -8.76 6.83 1.19
N ALA A 85 -9.15 5.75 0.52
CA ALA A 85 -10.43 5.68 -0.17
C ALA A 85 -11.61 5.83 0.81
N ALA A 86 -11.59 5.15 1.95
CA ALA A 86 -12.64 5.24 2.96
C ALA A 86 -12.77 6.66 3.56
N LYS A 87 -11.67 7.38 3.77
CA LYS A 87 -11.69 8.77 4.23
C LYS A 87 -12.35 9.71 3.23
N LEU A 88 -12.11 9.49 1.95
CA LEU A 88 -12.74 10.27 0.86
C LEU A 88 -14.25 10.07 0.80
N GLU A 89 -14.73 8.89 1.14
CA GLU A 89 -16.17 8.57 1.18
C GLU A 89 -16.85 9.04 2.47
N GLY A 90 -16.13 9.72 3.38
CA GLY A 90 -16.67 10.24 4.62
C GLY A 90 -16.91 9.19 5.71
N ALA A 91 -16.40 7.99 5.56
CA ALA A 91 -16.43 6.94 6.58
C ALA A 91 -15.43 7.23 7.71
N GLY A 92 -15.63 8.32 8.43
CA GLY A 92 -14.74 8.84 9.48
C GLY A 92 -14.89 8.13 10.83
N ALA A 93 -14.79 6.80 10.87
CA ALA A 93 -14.52 6.10 12.13
C ALA A 93 -13.05 6.32 12.54
N GLU A 94 -12.79 6.46 13.83
CA GLU A 94 -11.44 6.54 14.39
C GLU A 94 -10.75 5.18 14.23
N ILE A 95 -10.11 4.98 13.07
CA ILE A 95 -9.47 3.70 12.70
C ILE A 95 -8.02 3.73 13.17
N ASN A 96 -7.63 2.78 14.03
CA ASN A 96 -6.23 2.62 14.40
C ASN A 96 -5.46 1.88 13.29
N ILE A 97 -4.96 2.67 12.33
CA ILE A 97 -4.24 2.18 11.14
C ILE A 97 -2.98 1.39 11.53
N THR A 98 -2.25 1.89 12.53
CA THR A 98 -1.02 1.24 13.01
C THR A 98 -1.30 -0.16 13.53
N LYS A 99 -2.38 -0.33 14.30
CA LYS A 99 -2.80 -1.65 14.79
C LYS A 99 -3.18 -2.59 13.65
N ILE A 100 -3.92 -2.10 12.65
CA ILE A 100 -4.30 -2.91 11.48
C ILE A 100 -3.06 -3.38 10.72
N LYS A 101 -2.07 -2.50 10.50
CA LYS A 101 -0.80 -2.86 9.86
C LYS A 101 -0.04 -3.89 10.70
N SER A 102 0.08 -3.69 12.01
CA SER A 102 0.73 -4.63 12.93
C SER A 102 0.09 -6.02 12.87
N ASP A 103 -1.22 -6.10 12.99
CA ASP A 103 -1.97 -7.37 12.95
C ASP A 103 -1.77 -8.09 11.59
N ALA A 104 -1.80 -7.36 10.47
CA ALA A 104 -1.55 -7.90 9.14
C ALA A 104 -0.13 -8.43 8.98
N PHE A 105 0.88 -7.69 9.44
CA PHE A 105 2.28 -8.12 9.40
C PHE A 105 2.50 -9.37 10.23
N LEU A 106 1.98 -9.42 11.45
CA LEU A 106 2.11 -10.59 12.32
C LEU A 106 1.44 -11.82 11.71
N ALA A 107 0.28 -11.68 11.06
CA ALA A 107 -0.40 -12.76 10.37
C ALA A 107 0.43 -13.31 9.20
N ILE A 108 1.01 -12.42 8.37
CA ILE A 108 1.90 -12.81 7.27
C ILE A 108 3.13 -13.53 7.81
N LEU A 109 3.83 -12.95 8.79
CA LEU A 109 5.03 -13.52 9.38
C LEU A 109 4.77 -14.87 10.04
N LYS A 110 3.60 -15.07 10.65
CA LYS A 110 3.18 -16.34 11.21
C LYS A 110 3.02 -17.42 10.13
N THR A 111 2.36 -17.08 9.03
CA THR A 111 2.12 -17.98 7.90
C THR A 111 3.43 -18.35 7.22
N GLU A 112 4.29 -17.36 6.95
CA GLU A 112 5.52 -17.58 6.19
C GLU A 112 6.65 -18.22 6.98
N ALA A 113 6.56 -18.29 8.31
CA ALA A 113 7.57 -18.97 9.13
C ALA A 113 7.77 -20.46 8.77
N GLN A 114 6.72 -21.11 8.26
CA GLN A 114 6.80 -22.51 7.83
C GLN A 114 7.25 -22.65 6.36
N ASN A 115 6.97 -21.64 5.55
CA ASN A 115 7.20 -21.68 4.10
C ASN A 115 8.60 -21.20 3.71
N LEU A 116 9.20 -20.31 4.53
CA LEU A 116 10.46 -19.63 4.23
C LEU A 116 11.55 -19.93 5.26
N PRO A 117 12.07 -21.16 5.29
CA PRO A 117 13.01 -21.61 6.33
C PRO A 117 14.33 -20.82 6.34
N ARG A 118 14.72 -20.24 5.21
CA ARG A 118 15.96 -19.44 5.09
C ARG A 118 15.79 -18.00 5.58
N CYS A 119 14.56 -17.58 5.84
CA CYS A 119 14.23 -16.27 6.40
C CYS A 119 13.90 -16.32 7.90
N ALA A 120 14.15 -17.42 8.61
CA ALA A 120 13.76 -17.60 10.00
C ALA A 120 14.27 -16.48 10.92
N THR A 121 15.53 -16.07 10.78
CA THR A 121 16.11 -14.96 11.54
C THR A 121 15.44 -13.63 11.24
N LEU A 122 15.22 -13.34 9.95
CA LEU A 122 14.53 -12.13 9.50
C LEU A 122 13.08 -12.09 10.01
N ILE A 123 12.37 -13.23 9.94
CA ILE A 123 11.00 -13.34 10.45
C ILE A 123 10.94 -13.07 11.95
N ALA A 124 11.90 -13.59 12.74
CA ALA A 124 11.96 -13.34 14.17
C ALA A 124 12.20 -11.85 14.48
N GLU A 125 13.12 -11.20 13.77
CA GLU A 125 13.39 -9.77 13.86
C GLU A 125 12.14 -8.92 13.54
N LEU A 126 11.50 -9.21 12.40
CA LEU A 126 10.33 -8.46 11.94
C LEU A 126 9.09 -8.66 12.82
N ARG A 127 8.94 -9.83 13.48
CA ARG A 127 7.89 -10.01 14.49
C ARG A 127 8.08 -9.08 15.68
N GLY A 128 9.32 -8.93 16.14
CA GLY A 128 9.65 -7.95 17.18
C GLY A 128 9.28 -6.53 16.77
N ALA A 129 9.68 -6.12 15.56
CA ALA A 129 9.36 -4.79 15.03
C ALA A 129 7.85 -4.58 14.87
N ALA A 130 7.11 -5.55 14.32
CA ALA A 130 5.66 -5.45 14.12
C ALA A 130 4.87 -5.40 15.43
N SER A 131 5.38 -6.00 16.51
CA SER A 131 4.68 -6.04 17.81
C SER A 131 4.79 -4.72 18.59
N VAL A 132 5.68 -3.83 18.21
CA VAL A 132 5.90 -2.52 18.87
C VAL A 132 5.37 -1.34 18.05
N LEU A 133 4.76 -1.61 16.88
CA LEU A 133 4.02 -0.63 16.12
C LEU A 133 2.68 -0.31 16.81
#